data_039e6fd3acc3bdba48ec2102f5139fc8
#
_entry.id   039e6fd3acc3bdba48ec2102f5139fc8
#
_cell.length_a   1.000
_cell.length_b   1.000
_cell.length_c   1.000
_cell.angle_alpha   90.00
_cell.angle_beta   90.00
_cell.angle_gamma   90.00
#
_symmetry.space_group_name_H-M   'P 1'
#
loop_
_entity.id
_entity.type
_entity.pdbx_description
1 polymer ?
#
loop_
_entity_poly.entity_id
_entity_poly.type
_entity_poly.pdbx_seq_one_letter_code
_entity_poly.pdbx_strand_id
1 'polypeptide(L)'
;MNKVFKVGLIGCGHIAETYFRGHQYFNNFKIVACADINQKAAEKCAKLYNIKSMTVNEILKDKDIEVILNLTIPQSHYSVSKKVLNAGKHVYSEKPLATYFQKGKELVALAKQKKLYIGNAPDTFLGGGGQKAKELIDSDLIGQIKLGNAIFAFPGVENFHPKPESWYKKEGGPVIDMGPYFFTTLVNLLGPAKQVQGRTLTAFKLSLIHI
;
A
#
# COMPACT_ATOMS: atom_id res chain seq x y z
N MET A 1 -3.27 2.58 -30.44
CA MET A 1 -3.75 3.19 -29.18
C MET A 1 -3.31 2.33 -28.03
N ASN A 2 -2.67 2.93 -27.02
CA ASN A 2 -2.28 2.17 -25.83
C ASN A 2 -3.56 1.73 -25.07
N LYS A 3 -3.59 0.48 -24.61
CA LYS A 3 -4.70 -0.06 -23.82
C LYS A 3 -4.89 0.76 -22.52
N VAL A 4 -6.11 1.17 -22.24
CA VAL A 4 -6.47 1.79 -20.96
C VAL A 4 -7.10 0.75 -20.06
N PHE A 5 -6.48 0.44 -18.94
CA PHE A 5 -6.97 -0.53 -17.96
C PHE A 5 -8.15 0.03 -17.17
N LYS A 6 -9.23 -0.74 -17.02
CA LYS A 6 -10.31 -0.41 -16.09
C LYS A 6 -9.97 -0.94 -14.70
N VAL A 7 -10.01 -0.04 -13.73
CA VAL A 7 -9.59 -0.28 -12.35
C VAL A 7 -10.79 -0.20 -11.41
N GLY A 8 -10.96 -1.19 -10.56
CA GLY A 8 -11.86 -1.16 -9.41
C GLY A 8 -11.12 -0.81 -8.13
N LEU A 9 -11.74 -0.07 -7.23
CA LEU A 9 -11.18 0.33 -5.96
C LEU A 9 -11.96 -0.33 -4.82
N ILE A 10 -11.30 -0.98 -3.89
CA ILE A 10 -11.89 -1.58 -2.68
C ILE A 10 -11.30 -0.90 -1.46
N GLY A 11 -12.16 -0.22 -0.69
CA GLY A 11 -11.78 0.59 0.47
C GLY A 11 -11.86 2.09 0.17
N CYS A 12 -12.99 2.72 0.53
CA CYS A 12 -13.27 4.14 0.30
C CYS A 12 -12.91 5.00 1.53
N GLY A 13 -11.80 4.65 2.20
CA GLY A 13 -11.27 5.37 3.35
C GLY A 13 -10.49 6.63 2.96
N HIS A 14 -9.78 7.20 3.94
CA HIS A 14 -9.04 8.46 3.78
C HIS A 14 -8.04 8.43 2.61
N ILE A 15 -7.30 7.34 2.44
CA ILE A 15 -6.27 7.24 1.40
C ILE A 15 -6.85 7.20 -0.03
N ALA A 16 -8.11 6.83 -0.21
CA ALA A 16 -8.74 6.74 -1.52
C ALA A 16 -8.69 8.08 -2.29
N GLU A 17 -8.84 9.21 -1.58
CA GLU A 17 -8.74 10.54 -2.17
C GLU A 17 -7.39 10.76 -2.87
N THR A 18 -6.29 10.33 -2.26
CA THR A 18 -4.94 10.45 -2.83
C THR A 18 -4.85 9.68 -4.15
N TYR A 19 -5.41 8.48 -4.21
CA TYR A 19 -5.45 7.68 -5.44
C TYR A 19 -6.32 8.31 -6.53
N PHE A 20 -7.46 8.90 -6.17
CA PHE A 20 -8.30 9.61 -7.13
C PHE A 20 -7.65 10.90 -7.64
N ARG A 21 -6.91 11.62 -6.83
CA ARG A 21 -6.13 12.77 -7.29
C ARG A 21 -4.97 12.34 -8.18
N GLY A 22 -4.25 11.28 -7.77
CA GLY A 22 -3.09 10.78 -8.49
C GLY A 22 -3.42 10.23 -9.87
N HIS A 23 -4.54 9.51 -10.02
CA HIS A 23 -4.87 8.85 -11.30
C HIS A 23 -5.05 9.82 -12.47
N GLN A 24 -5.35 11.09 -12.19
CA GLN A 24 -5.52 12.12 -13.23
C GLN A 24 -4.23 12.41 -14.02
N TYR A 25 -3.08 12.06 -13.48
CA TYR A 25 -1.77 12.22 -14.12
C TYR A 25 -1.38 11.05 -15.03
N PHE A 26 -2.23 10.02 -15.11
CA PHE A 26 -1.95 8.80 -15.89
C PHE A 26 -3.03 8.57 -16.95
N ASN A 27 -2.58 8.23 -18.18
CA ASN A 27 -3.47 7.99 -19.31
C ASN A 27 -3.69 6.51 -19.63
N ASN A 28 -3.02 5.62 -18.88
CA ASN A 28 -3.02 4.18 -19.14
C ASN A 28 -4.01 3.39 -18.27
N PHE A 29 -4.67 4.02 -17.31
CA PHE A 29 -5.73 3.40 -16.53
C PHE A 29 -6.81 4.40 -16.10
N LYS A 30 -7.99 3.88 -15.77
CA LYS A 30 -9.12 4.65 -15.26
C LYS A 30 -9.81 3.91 -14.13
N ILE A 31 -10.03 4.58 -12.99
CA ILE A 31 -10.87 4.06 -11.90
C ILE A 31 -12.32 4.20 -12.33
N VAL A 32 -13.05 3.09 -12.43
CA VAL A 32 -14.42 3.05 -12.97
C VAL A 32 -15.47 2.63 -11.95
N ALA A 33 -15.05 2.02 -10.84
CA ALA A 33 -15.94 1.58 -9.77
C ALA A 33 -15.24 1.58 -8.42
N CYS A 34 -16.01 1.73 -7.35
CA CYS A 34 -15.53 1.54 -5.99
C CYS A 34 -16.47 0.67 -5.17
N ALA A 35 -15.91 0.02 -4.13
CA ALA A 35 -16.63 -0.75 -3.13
C ALA A 35 -16.06 -0.51 -1.74
N ASP A 36 -16.90 -0.61 -0.75
CA ASP A 36 -16.52 -0.58 0.68
C ASP A 36 -17.46 -1.50 1.47
N ILE A 37 -17.01 -2.01 2.61
CA ILE A 37 -17.89 -2.74 3.54
C ILE A 37 -18.98 -1.82 4.09
N ASN A 38 -18.69 -0.53 4.22
CA ASN A 38 -19.67 0.51 4.49
C ASN A 38 -20.24 1.04 3.16
N GLN A 39 -21.42 0.57 2.79
CA GLN A 39 -22.08 0.94 1.53
C GLN A 39 -22.24 2.46 1.38
N LYS A 40 -22.54 3.18 2.46
CA LYS A 40 -22.68 4.65 2.42
C LYS A 40 -21.34 5.33 2.06
N ALA A 41 -20.20 4.78 2.49
CA ALA A 41 -18.89 5.29 2.11
C ALA A 41 -18.61 5.06 0.62
N ALA A 42 -18.97 3.90 0.08
CA ALA A 42 -18.86 3.61 -1.35
C ALA A 42 -19.74 4.54 -2.19
N GLU A 43 -20.99 4.75 -1.81
CA GLU A 43 -21.92 5.64 -2.50
C GLU A 43 -21.43 7.11 -2.50
N LYS A 44 -20.95 7.59 -1.34
CA LYS A 44 -20.39 8.93 -1.22
C LYS A 44 -19.16 9.10 -2.13
N CYS A 45 -18.27 8.12 -2.13
CA CYS A 45 -17.08 8.09 -2.97
C CYS A 45 -17.47 8.07 -4.46
N ALA A 46 -18.38 7.19 -4.85
CA ALA A 46 -18.86 7.06 -6.21
C ALA A 46 -19.49 8.35 -6.75
N LYS A 47 -20.30 9.02 -5.93
CA LYS A 47 -20.89 10.33 -6.28
C LYS A 47 -19.83 11.42 -6.45
N LEU A 48 -18.84 11.47 -5.55
CA LEU A 48 -17.79 12.49 -5.56
C LEU A 48 -16.91 12.41 -6.82
N TYR A 49 -16.59 11.18 -7.27
CA TYR A 49 -15.67 10.94 -8.39
C TYR A 49 -16.38 10.50 -9.68
N ASN A 50 -17.71 10.55 -9.71
CA ASN A 50 -18.54 10.17 -10.86
C ASN A 50 -18.19 8.78 -11.42
N ILE A 51 -18.15 7.78 -10.54
CA ILE A 51 -17.90 6.36 -10.84
C ILE A 51 -19.02 5.49 -10.29
N LYS A 52 -18.98 4.18 -10.56
CA LYS A 52 -19.99 3.25 -10.04
C LYS A 52 -19.72 2.88 -8.58
N SER A 53 -20.75 2.89 -7.74
CA SER A 53 -20.77 2.20 -6.46
C SER A 53 -21.20 0.75 -6.68
N MET A 54 -20.39 -0.20 -6.26
CA MET A 54 -20.62 -1.63 -6.42
C MET A 54 -20.32 -2.35 -5.11
N THR A 55 -20.82 -3.55 -4.94
CA THR A 55 -20.32 -4.46 -3.90
C THR A 55 -18.97 -5.06 -4.30
N VAL A 56 -18.20 -5.54 -3.34
CA VAL A 56 -16.94 -6.24 -3.62
C VAL A 56 -17.16 -7.44 -4.57
N ASN A 57 -18.25 -8.17 -4.39
CA ASN A 57 -18.57 -9.31 -5.24
C ASN A 57 -18.88 -8.92 -6.68
N GLU A 58 -19.58 -7.80 -6.88
CA GLU A 58 -19.87 -7.28 -8.23
C GLU A 58 -18.59 -6.83 -8.93
N ILE A 59 -17.71 -6.06 -8.24
CA ILE A 59 -16.41 -5.66 -8.79
C ILE A 59 -15.58 -6.89 -9.20
N LEU A 60 -15.54 -7.91 -8.36
CA LEU A 60 -14.77 -9.13 -8.65
C LEU A 60 -15.33 -9.95 -9.82
N LYS A 61 -16.64 -9.90 -10.05
CA LYS A 61 -17.30 -10.58 -11.17
C LYS A 61 -17.29 -9.78 -12.47
N ASP A 62 -17.11 -8.48 -12.42
CA ASP A 62 -17.10 -7.60 -13.60
C ASP A 62 -15.90 -7.91 -14.47
N LYS A 63 -16.14 -8.43 -15.69
CA LYS A 63 -15.10 -8.85 -16.64
C LYS A 63 -14.32 -7.67 -17.23
N ASP A 64 -14.89 -6.48 -17.19
CA ASP A 64 -14.25 -5.27 -17.72
C ASP A 64 -13.20 -4.70 -16.76
N ILE A 65 -13.32 -4.97 -15.46
CA ILE A 65 -12.37 -4.55 -14.46
C ILE A 65 -11.22 -5.55 -14.39
N GLU A 66 -10.02 -5.10 -14.74
CA GLU A 66 -8.84 -5.96 -14.85
C GLU A 66 -7.91 -5.85 -13.62
N VAL A 67 -7.87 -4.68 -13.00
CA VAL A 67 -6.99 -4.36 -11.88
C VAL A 67 -7.80 -3.88 -10.70
N ILE A 68 -7.43 -4.29 -9.50
CA ILE A 68 -8.04 -3.82 -8.25
C ILE A 68 -7.02 -3.05 -7.42
N LEU A 69 -7.39 -1.84 -6.99
CA LEU A 69 -6.73 -1.11 -5.92
C LEU A 69 -7.33 -1.58 -4.59
N ASN A 70 -6.52 -2.24 -3.77
CA ASN A 70 -6.90 -2.65 -2.42
C ASN A 70 -6.44 -1.59 -1.42
N LEU A 71 -7.34 -0.71 -1.04
CA LEU A 71 -7.12 0.41 -0.11
C LEU A 71 -7.82 0.17 1.23
N THR A 72 -8.02 -1.08 1.59
CA THR A 72 -8.62 -1.46 2.87
C THR A 72 -7.66 -1.23 4.03
N ILE A 73 -8.04 -1.61 5.22
CA ILE A 73 -7.15 -1.56 6.39
C ILE A 73 -6.09 -2.68 6.34
N PRO A 74 -4.92 -2.52 6.98
CA PRO A 74 -3.82 -3.49 6.96
C PRO A 74 -4.22 -4.93 7.23
N GLN A 75 -5.10 -5.15 8.21
CA GLN A 75 -5.59 -6.48 8.60
C GLN A 75 -6.38 -7.18 7.49
N SER A 76 -6.96 -6.39 6.55
CA SER A 76 -7.78 -6.91 5.44
C SER A 76 -7.00 -7.06 4.13
N HIS A 77 -5.79 -6.48 4.01
CA HIS A 77 -5.02 -6.50 2.77
C HIS A 77 -4.84 -7.90 2.21
N TYR A 78 -4.42 -8.85 3.05
CA TYR A 78 -4.23 -10.23 2.63
C TYR A 78 -5.52 -10.88 2.13
N SER A 79 -6.59 -10.81 2.91
CA SER A 79 -7.84 -11.49 2.59
C SER A 79 -8.50 -10.94 1.32
N VAL A 80 -8.47 -9.62 1.14
CA VAL A 80 -9.00 -8.93 -0.04
C VAL A 80 -8.14 -9.23 -1.26
N SER A 81 -6.81 -9.07 -1.17
CA SER A 81 -5.90 -9.36 -2.29
C SER A 81 -5.98 -10.82 -2.74
N LYS A 82 -6.13 -11.77 -1.81
CA LYS A 82 -6.33 -13.18 -2.14
C LYS A 82 -7.62 -13.44 -2.91
N LYS A 83 -8.73 -12.78 -2.52
CA LYS A 83 -10.01 -12.84 -3.25
C LYS A 83 -9.86 -12.26 -4.66
N VAL A 84 -9.18 -11.13 -4.80
CA VAL A 84 -8.91 -10.47 -6.09
C VAL A 84 -8.14 -11.39 -7.03
N LEU A 85 -7.03 -11.94 -6.56
CA LEU A 85 -6.22 -12.89 -7.33
C LEU A 85 -7.01 -14.16 -7.70
N ASN A 86 -7.85 -14.67 -6.79
CA ASN A 86 -8.72 -15.82 -7.08
C ASN A 86 -9.80 -15.51 -8.12
N ALA A 87 -10.24 -14.26 -8.21
CA ALA A 87 -11.14 -13.79 -9.25
C ALA A 87 -10.45 -13.55 -10.61
N GLY A 88 -9.14 -13.83 -10.72
CA GLY A 88 -8.38 -13.68 -11.97
C GLY A 88 -8.02 -12.23 -12.29
N LYS A 89 -7.94 -11.35 -11.32
CA LYS A 89 -7.62 -9.93 -11.49
C LYS A 89 -6.26 -9.58 -10.91
N HIS A 90 -5.59 -8.63 -11.53
CA HIS A 90 -4.40 -7.99 -10.99
C HIS A 90 -4.74 -7.19 -9.74
N VAL A 91 -3.79 -7.05 -8.80
CA VAL A 91 -4.01 -6.29 -7.58
C VAL A 91 -2.83 -5.36 -7.28
N TYR A 92 -3.13 -4.14 -6.92
CA TYR A 92 -2.21 -3.22 -6.26
C TYR A 92 -2.78 -2.91 -4.87
N SER A 93 -2.02 -3.21 -3.83
CA SER A 93 -2.46 -3.05 -2.45
C SER A 93 -1.72 -1.92 -1.75
N GLU A 94 -2.42 -1.21 -0.89
CA GLU A 94 -1.76 -0.36 0.10
C GLU A 94 -0.84 -1.16 1.00
N LYS A 95 0.14 -0.45 1.56
CA LYS A 95 1.12 -1.02 2.50
C LYS A 95 0.48 -1.26 3.90
N PRO A 96 0.96 -2.24 4.63
CA PRO A 96 1.84 -3.32 4.21
C PRO A 96 1.12 -4.34 3.33
N LEU A 97 1.83 -5.09 2.51
CA LEU A 97 1.26 -6.14 1.66
C LEU A 97 0.42 -7.14 2.48
N ALA A 98 0.92 -7.49 3.65
CA ALA A 98 0.25 -8.26 4.67
C ALA A 98 0.90 -7.98 6.04
N THR A 99 0.16 -8.19 7.12
CA THR A 99 0.66 -7.99 8.49
C THR A 99 1.60 -9.12 8.96
N TYR A 100 1.61 -10.25 8.25
CA TYR A 100 2.50 -11.38 8.51
C TYR A 100 3.27 -11.78 7.26
N PHE A 101 4.57 -12.02 7.40
CA PHE A 101 5.47 -12.40 6.32
C PHE A 101 4.96 -13.60 5.51
N GLN A 102 4.47 -14.65 6.18
CA GLN A 102 4.00 -15.86 5.51
C GLN A 102 2.79 -15.58 4.60
N LYS A 103 1.87 -14.72 5.06
CA LYS A 103 0.71 -14.28 4.25
C LYS A 103 1.15 -13.49 3.00
N GLY A 104 2.17 -12.65 3.13
CA GLY A 104 2.76 -11.95 1.99
C GLY A 104 3.36 -12.92 0.96
N LYS A 105 4.14 -13.91 1.42
CA LYS A 105 4.67 -14.99 0.55
C LYS A 105 3.57 -15.75 -0.19
N GLU A 106 2.49 -16.09 0.49
CA GLU A 106 1.35 -16.78 -0.14
C GLU A 106 0.73 -15.95 -1.26
N LEU A 107 0.55 -14.64 -1.06
CA LEU A 107 0.01 -13.76 -2.10
C LEU A 107 0.91 -13.72 -3.34
N VAL A 108 2.22 -13.57 -3.14
CA VAL A 108 3.19 -13.54 -4.23
C VAL A 108 3.20 -14.88 -4.99
N ALA A 109 3.18 -15.99 -4.26
CA ALA A 109 3.13 -17.32 -4.86
C ALA A 109 1.83 -17.53 -5.66
N LEU A 110 0.68 -17.12 -5.10
CA LEU A 110 -0.62 -17.21 -5.76
C LEU A 110 -0.67 -16.35 -7.04
N ALA A 111 -0.17 -15.13 -6.98
CA ALA A 111 -0.09 -14.26 -8.16
C ALA A 111 0.75 -14.90 -9.28
N LYS A 112 1.93 -15.43 -8.92
CA LYS A 112 2.80 -16.16 -9.86
C LYS A 112 2.10 -17.38 -10.46
N GLN A 113 1.46 -18.22 -9.66
CA GLN A 113 0.72 -19.39 -10.10
C GLN A 113 -0.38 -19.05 -11.11
N LYS A 114 -1.09 -17.94 -10.85
CA LYS A 114 -2.19 -17.47 -11.71
C LYS A 114 -1.74 -16.59 -12.88
N LYS A 115 -0.44 -16.33 -13.02
CA LYS A 115 0.14 -15.40 -14.01
C LYS A 115 -0.47 -14.00 -13.93
N LEU A 116 -0.72 -13.53 -12.71
CA LEU A 116 -1.24 -12.21 -12.39
C LEU A 116 -0.16 -11.34 -11.78
N TYR A 117 -0.31 -10.03 -11.92
CA TYR A 117 0.55 -9.06 -11.26
C TYR A 117 0.00 -8.72 -9.89
N ILE A 118 0.91 -8.61 -8.93
CA ILE A 118 0.66 -8.05 -7.61
C ILE A 118 1.65 -6.92 -7.38
N GLY A 119 1.14 -5.73 -7.08
CA GLY A 119 1.92 -4.56 -6.68
C GLY A 119 1.57 -4.15 -5.26
N ASN A 120 2.47 -3.41 -4.62
CA ASN A 120 2.28 -2.94 -3.26
C ASN A 120 2.92 -1.57 -3.05
N ALA A 121 2.24 -0.66 -2.39
CA ALA A 121 2.83 0.54 -1.85
C ALA A 121 3.86 0.18 -0.74
N PRO A 122 4.83 1.05 -0.44
CA PRO A 122 4.98 2.42 -0.89
C PRO A 122 5.65 2.52 -2.26
N ASP A 123 5.34 3.59 -2.97
CA ASP A 123 5.94 3.95 -4.26
C ASP A 123 6.89 5.14 -4.16
N THR A 124 7.07 5.72 -2.97
CA THR A 124 7.82 6.96 -2.74
C THR A 124 9.28 6.89 -3.22
N PHE A 125 9.92 5.72 -3.15
CA PHE A 125 11.28 5.50 -3.66
C PHE A 125 11.36 5.59 -5.20
N LEU A 126 10.23 5.48 -5.91
CA LEU A 126 10.11 5.66 -7.35
C LEU A 126 9.89 7.12 -7.76
N GLY A 127 9.70 8.03 -6.82
CA GLY A 127 9.64 9.46 -7.08
C GLY A 127 10.95 10.02 -7.63
N GLY A 128 10.91 11.19 -8.27
CA GLY A 128 12.07 11.77 -8.97
C GLY A 128 13.34 11.85 -8.12
N GLY A 129 13.23 12.25 -6.85
CA GLY A 129 14.37 12.27 -5.92
C GLY A 129 14.95 10.87 -5.64
N GLY A 130 14.08 9.87 -5.44
CA GLY A 130 14.50 8.47 -5.23
C GLY A 130 15.18 7.88 -6.46
N GLN A 131 14.63 8.13 -7.65
CA GLN A 131 15.23 7.70 -8.92
C GLN A 131 16.57 8.38 -9.15
N LYS A 132 16.68 9.69 -8.88
CA LYS A 132 17.97 10.42 -9.03
C LYS A 132 19.02 9.92 -8.04
N ALA A 133 18.64 9.66 -6.79
CA ALA A 133 19.55 9.06 -5.81
C ALA A 133 20.07 7.69 -6.29
N LYS A 134 19.19 6.85 -6.82
CA LYS A 134 19.58 5.54 -7.37
C LYS A 134 20.51 5.67 -8.56
N GLU A 135 20.23 6.58 -9.49
CA GLU A 135 21.09 6.88 -10.65
C GLU A 135 22.51 7.30 -10.23
N LEU A 136 22.62 8.20 -9.25
CA LEU A 136 23.91 8.68 -8.75
C LEU A 136 24.73 7.55 -8.08
N ILE A 137 24.06 6.65 -7.38
CA ILE A 137 24.69 5.47 -6.79
C ILE A 137 25.15 4.49 -7.88
N ASP A 138 24.27 4.18 -8.83
CA ASP A 138 24.55 3.20 -9.88
C ASP A 138 25.63 3.67 -10.88
N SER A 139 25.77 4.99 -11.05
CA SER A 139 26.83 5.61 -11.87
C SER A 139 28.20 5.69 -11.19
N ASP A 140 28.30 5.18 -9.95
CA ASP A 140 29.52 5.24 -9.12
C ASP A 140 30.06 6.66 -8.86
N LEU A 141 29.21 7.68 -9.06
CA LEU A 141 29.60 9.09 -8.90
C LEU A 141 30.05 9.43 -7.48
N ILE A 142 29.45 8.77 -6.49
CA ILE A 142 29.80 8.93 -5.06
C ILE A 142 30.64 7.79 -4.50
N GLY A 143 31.10 6.89 -5.38
CA GLY A 143 31.88 5.71 -5.01
C GLY A 143 31.05 4.66 -4.26
N GLN A 144 31.75 3.66 -3.72
CA GLN A 144 31.09 2.56 -3.02
C GLN A 144 30.47 2.98 -1.69
N ILE A 145 29.17 2.79 -1.53
CA ILE A 145 28.46 3.09 -0.29
C ILE A 145 28.88 2.11 0.80
N LYS A 146 29.29 2.63 1.96
CA LYS A 146 29.72 1.85 3.12
C LYS A 146 28.70 1.83 4.25
N LEU A 147 27.88 2.86 4.36
CA LEU A 147 26.91 3.02 5.44
C LEU A 147 25.69 3.78 4.94
N GLY A 148 24.50 3.43 5.45
CA GLY A 148 23.28 4.18 5.27
C GLY A 148 22.52 4.26 6.59
N ASN A 149 21.97 5.43 6.89
CA ASN A 149 21.08 5.66 8.03
C ASN A 149 19.71 6.10 7.55
N ALA A 150 18.66 5.55 8.17
CA ALA A 150 17.30 6.03 8.00
C ALA A 150 16.71 6.25 9.40
N ILE A 151 16.27 7.47 9.68
CA ILE A 151 15.75 7.86 10.99
C ILE A 151 14.29 8.27 10.81
N PHE A 152 13.42 7.70 11.63
CA PHE A 152 12.06 8.13 11.79
C PHE A 152 11.82 8.45 13.27
N ALA A 153 11.65 9.72 13.58
CA ALA A 153 11.35 10.21 14.91
C ALA A 153 10.06 11.04 14.84
N PHE A 154 9.10 10.72 15.69
CA PHE A 154 7.75 11.21 15.55
C PHE A 154 7.03 11.17 16.91
N PRO A 155 6.33 12.24 17.32
CA PRO A 155 5.76 12.34 18.67
C PRO A 155 4.56 11.41 18.92
N GLY A 156 3.92 10.91 17.85
CA GLY A 156 2.73 10.06 17.91
C GLY A 156 1.72 10.43 16.83
N VAL A 157 0.79 9.53 16.55
CA VAL A 157 -0.23 9.69 15.49
C VAL A 157 -1.47 10.44 15.93
N GLU A 158 -1.60 10.70 17.22
CA GLU A 158 -2.77 11.28 17.86
C GLU A 158 -3.14 12.65 17.30
N ASN A 159 -2.13 13.41 16.87
CA ASN A 159 -2.32 14.79 16.41
C ASN A 159 -2.93 14.91 15.01
N PHE A 160 -2.93 13.83 14.22
CA PHE A 160 -3.40 13.92 12.83
C PHE A 160 -4.24 12.72 12.37
N HIS A 161 -4.16 11.57 13.06
CA HIS A 161 -4.90 10.39 12.63
C HIS A 161 -6.30 10.36 13.26
N PRO A 162 -7.37 10.22 12.46
CA PRO A 162 -8.75 10.27 12.98
C PRO A 162 -9.12 9.07 13.89
N LYS A 163 -8.34 7.99 13.85
CA LYS A 163 -8.52 6.79 14.68
C LYS A 163 -7.16 6.26 15.12
N PRO A 164 -6.47 6.94 16.04
CA PRO A 164 -5.12 6.59 16.45
C PRO A 164 -5.02 5.23 17.16
N GLU A 165 -6.10 4.75 17.77
CA GLU A 165 -6.13 3.49 18.54
C GLU A 165 -5.72 2.29 17.67
N SER A 166 -5.97 2.32 16.37
CA SER A 166 -5.60 1.26 15.44
C SER A 166 -4.09 1.07 15.33
N TRP A 167 -3.33 2.15 15.56
CA TRP A 167 -1.87 2.15 15.52
C TRP A 167 -1.23 1.41 16.69
N TYR A 168 -1.89 1.45 17.86
CA TYR A 168 -1.39 0.86 19.10
C TYR A 168 -1.88 -0.58 19.32
N LYS A 169 -2.70 -1.10 18.41
CA LYS A 169 -3.16 -2.49 18.46
C LYS A 169 -2.13 -3.44 17.86
N LYS A 170 -2.28 -4.74 18.16
CA LYS A 170 -1.55 -5.81 17.49
C LYS A 170 -1.67 -5.65 15.97
N GLU A 171 -0.58 -5.88 15.25
CA GLU A 171 -0.48 -5.65 13.79
C GLU A 171 -0.48 -4.17 13.37
N GLY A 172 -0.25 -3.25 14.30
CA GLY A 172 -0.04 -1.84 14.08
C GLY A 172 1.36 -1.38 14.50
N GLY A 173 1.51 -0.08 14.70
CA GLY A 173 2.72 0.56 15.18
C GLY A 173 3.67 1.06 14.09
N PRO A 174 4.70 1.83 14.52
CA PRO A 174 5.55 2.57 13.59
C PRO A 174 6.34 1.68 12.62
N VAL A 175 6.75 0.50 13.04
CA VAL A 175 7.51 -0.42 12.16
C VAL A 175 6.62 -0.97 11.05
N ILE A 176 5.37 -1.29 11.34
CA ILE A 176 4.43 -1.83 10.34
C ILE A 176 3.91 -0.72 9.42
N ASP A 177 3.68 0.46 9.94
CA ASP A 177 3.13 1.57 9.16
C ASP A 177 4.20 2.34 8.38
N MET A 178 5.31 2.71 9.01
CA MET A 178 6.36 3.53 8.42
C MET A 178 7.57 2.73 7.94
N GLY A 179 7.84 1.57 8.53
CA GLY A 179 8.94 0.70 8.13
C GLY A 179 8.97 0.39 6.63
N PRO A 180 7.83 0.09 5.97
CA PRO A 180 7.81 -0.15 4.52
C PRO A 180 8.48 0.96 3.70
N TYR A 181 8.31 2.22 4.04
CA TYR A 181 8.93 3.36 3.33
C TYR A 181 10.46 3.32 3.43
N PHE A 182 10.98 3.12 4.64
CA PHE A 182 12.42 3.14 4.90
C PHE A 182 13.10 1.87 4.42
N PHE A 183 12.52 0.70 4.71
CA PHE A 183 13.11 -0.58 4.28
C PHE A 183 13.13 -0.70 2.76
N THR A 184 12.05 -0.31 2.08
CA THR A 184 12.00 -0.35 0.61
C THR A 184 13.00 0.59 -0.01
N THR A 185 13.14 1.82 0.54
CA THR A 185 14.13 2.78 0.07
C THR A 185 15.55 2.27 0.28
N LEU A 186 15.87 1.76 1.48
CA LEU A 186 17.20 1.22 1.77
C LEU A 186 17.53 0.03 0.87
N VAL A 187 16.60 -0.89 0.66
CA VAL A 187 16.79 -2.04 -0.24
C VAL A 187 16.95 -1.58 -1.69
N ASN A 188 16.21 -0.57 -2.12
CA ASN A 188 16.35 -0.01 -3.46
C ASN A 188 17.74 0.62 -3.70
N LEU A 189 18.26 1.33 -2.70
CA LEU A 189 19.54 2.04 -2.82
C LEU A 189 20.75 1.14 -2.58
N LEU A 190 20.68 0.24 -1.59
CA LEU A 190 21.80 -0.53 -1.07
C LEU A 190 21.76 -2.02 -1.43
N GLY A 191 20.67 -2.51 -2.01
CA GLY A 191 20.44 -3.92 -2.29
C GLY A 191 19.82 -4.69 -1.11
N PRO A 192 19.62 -6.01 -1.26
CA PRO A 192 18.91 -6.83 -0.28
C PRO A 192 19.71 -7.00 1.02
N ALA A 193 19.00 -6.97 2.16
CA ALA A 193 19.60 -7.21 3.47
C ALA A 193 20.07 -8.68 3.60
N LYS A 194 21.31 -8.88 4.03
CA LYS A 194 21.86 -10.23 4.34
C LYS A 194 21.48 -10.68 5.76
N GLN A 195 21.44 -9.74 6.69
CA GLN A 195 21.15 -10.00 8.09
C GLN A 195 20.37 -8.84 8.70
N VAL A 196 19.48 -9.13 9.62
CA VAL A 196 18.69 -8.14 10.35
C VAL A 196 18.81 -8.41 11.84
N GLN A 197 19.02 -7.36 12.63
CA GLN A 197 18.91 -7.37 14.08
C GLN A 197 17.94 -6.27 14.50
N GLY A 198 17.17 -6.49 15.54
CA GLY A 198 16.19 -5.53 16.01
C GLY A 198 16.13 -5.48 17.53
N ARG A 199 15.88 -4.29 18.06
CA ARG A 199 15.58 -4.08 19.48
C ARG A 199 14.35 -3.20 19.57
N THR A 200 13.42 -3.56 20.45
CA THR A 200 12.25 -2.75 20.75
C THR A 200 12.32 -2.21 22.16
N LEU A 201 11.81 -1.01 22.34
CA LEU A 201 11.65 -0.37 23.64
C LEU A 201 10.27 0.27 23.68
N THR A 202 9.55 0.08 24.79
CA THR A 202 8.31 0.79 25.08
C THR A 202 8.62 1.90 26.06
N ALA A 203 8.57 3.14 25.59
CA ALA A 203 8.90 4.30 26.41
C ALA A 203 7.84 4.57 27.49
N PHE A 204 6.58 4.31 27.18
CA PHE A 204 5.44 4.54 28.07
C PHE A 204 4.61 3.29 28.21
N LYS A 205 4.22 2.93 29.44
CA LYS A 205 3.34 1.77 29.72
C LYS A 205 1.90 2.00 29.29
N LEU A 206 1.46 3.25 29.23
CA LEU A 206 0.14 3.70 28.79
C LEU A 206 0.31 4.66 27.61
N SER A 207 -0.57 4.56 26.63
CA SER A 207 -0.64 5.55 25.56
C SER A 207 -1.12 6.89 26.09
N LEU A 208 -0.57 7.99 25.58
CA LEU A 208 -1.01 9.35 25.88
C LEU A 208 -2.48 9.63 25.55
N ILE A 209 -3.13 8.75 24.77
CA ILE A 209 -4.56 8.83 24.46
C ILE A 209 -5.44 8.63 25.72
N HIS A 210 -4.87 8.09 26.79
CA HIS A 210 -5.58 7.75 28.02
C HIS A 210 -5.25 8.70 29.19
N ILE A 211 -4.61 9.83 28.93
CA ILE A 211 -4.31 10.88 29.90
C ILE A 211 -5.28 12.04 29.73
#